data_c74ae97775d1639bfeb114361b7f1dfd
#
_entry.id   c74ae97775d1639bfeb114361b7f1dfd
#
_cell.length_a   1.000
_cell.length_b   1.000
_cell.length_c   1.000
_cell.angle_alpha   90.00
_cell.angle_beta   90.00
_cell.angle_gamma   90.00
#
_symmetry.space_group_name_H-M   'P 1'
#
loop_
_entity.id
_entity.type
_entity.pdbx_description
1 polymer ?
#
loop_
_entity_poly.entity_id
_entity_poly.type
_entity_poly.pdbx_seq_one_letter_code
_entity_poly.pdbx_strand_id
1 'polypeptide(L)'
;MKCFVIMPISDAEGYSIGHFNRVYQYLLRPAIEKAGFEAIRADEIEETNFIVLDIVQHLLSAEMCICDLSSKNPNVLYELGIRQAFNLPVCLIKDDLTSRIFDIQGFRDCEYSSSLRIDEVQDGIDIIAANIKSTYSAKAVSYTHLTLPTNSL
;
A
#
# COMPACT_ATOMS: atom_id res chain seq x y z
N MET A 1 -15.28 2.86 2.88
CA MET A 1 -13.91 3.33 3.17
C MET A 1 -13.00 2.99 2.00
N LYS A 2 -12.06 3.87 1.72
CA LYS A 2 -11.16 3.74 0.56
C LYS A 2 -9.76 3.34 0.98
N CYS A 3 -9.14 2.47 0.19
CA CYS A 3 -7.73 2.09 0.33
C CYS A 3 -6.98 2.51 -0.93
N PHE A 4 -6.08 3.47 -0.79
CA PHE A 4 -5.25 3.94 -1.90
C PHE A 4 -4.04 3.03 -2.07
N VAL A 5 -3.80 2.60 -3.31
CA VAL A 5 -2.73 1.66 -3.64
C VAL A 5 -1.52 2.41 -4.18
N ILE A 6 -0.45 2.40 -3.41
CA ILE A 6 0.86 2.95 -3.78
C ILE A 6 1.67 1.78 -4.34
N MET A 7 1.89 1.74 -5.64
CA MET A 7 2.61 0.63 -6.28
C MET A 7 3.24 1.06 -7.60
N PRO A 8 4.21 0.29 -8.13
CA PRO A 8 4.70 0.54 -9.48
C PRO A 8 3.54 0.42 -10.48
N ILE A 9 3.43 1.38 -11.40
CA ILE A 9 2.38 1.40 -12.44
C ILE A 9 2.96 0.92 -13.76
N SER A 10 4.22 1.27 -14.04
CA SER A 10 4.92 0.87 -15.25
C SER A 10 5.71 -0.43 -15.06
N ASP A 11 6.12 -1.01 -16.18
CA ASP A 11 6.98 -2.18 -16.16
C ASP A 11 8.36 -1.87 -15.56
N ALA A 12 8.97 -2.86 -14.93
CA ALA A 12 10.28 -2.75 -14.31
C ALA A 12 11.22 -3.84 -14.80
N GLU A 13 12.51 -3.56 -14.78
CA GLU A 13 13.54 -4.52 -15.15
C GLU A 13 13.48 -5.75 -14.22
N GLY A 14 13.58 -6.92 -14.81
CA GLY A 14 13.50 -8.19 -14.07
C GLY A 14 12.09 -8.71 -13.88
N TYR A 15 11.09 -8.00 -14.36
CA TYR A 15 9.69 -8.40 -14.29
C TYR A 15 9.09 -8.54 -15.69
N SER A 16 8.15 -9.46 -15.85
CA SER A 16 7.44 -9.62 -17.12
C SER A 16 6.55 -8.40 -17.42
N ILE A 17 6.31 -8.17 -18.70
CA ILE A 17 5.44 -7.07 -19.15
C ILE A 17 4.04 -7.21 -18.51
N GLY A 18 3.52 -6.14 -17.96
CA GLY A 18 2.22 -6.11 -17.30
C GLY A 18 2.17 -6.77 -15.93
N HIS A 19 3.32 -7.11 -15.35
CA HIS A 19 3.40 -7.80 -14.06
C HIS A 19 2.67 -7.05 -12.94
N PHE A 20 2.95 -5.77 -12.75
CA PHE A 20 2.36 -5.01 -11.66
C PHE A 20 0.86 -4.78 -11.84
N ASN A 21 0.38 -4.71 -13.08
CA ASN A 21 -1.04 -4.68 -13.32
C ASN A 21 -1.72 -5.98 -12.90
N ARG A 22 -1.07 -7.13 -13.12
CA ARG A 22 -1.58 -8.42 -12.65
C ARG A 22 -1.53 -8.53 -11.11
N VAL A 23 -0.48 -8.02 -10.49
CA VAL A 23 -0.40 -7.93 -9.01
C VAL A 23 -1.61 -7.16 -8.47
N TYR A 24 -1.91 -6.02 -9.06
CA TYR A 24 -3.06 -5.23 -8.65
C TYR A 24 -4.39 -5.96 -8.86
N GLN A 25 -4.63 -6.44 -10.06
CA GLN A 25 -5.91 -7.06 -10.43
C GLN A 25 -6.19 -8.38 -9.70
N TYR A 26 -5.17 -9.22 -9.54
CA TYR A 26 -5.36 -10.58 -9.04
C TYR A 26 -5.06 -10.74 -7.55
N LEU A 27 -4.24 -9.88 -6.98
CA LEU A 27 -3.81 -10.01 -5.59
C LEU A 27 -4.29 -8.85 -4.72
N LEU A 28 -3.90 -7.61 -5.03
CA LEU A 28 -4.12 -6.48 -4.12
C LEU A 28 -5.57 -6.05 -4.06
N ARG A 29 -6.20 -5.87 -5.20
CA ARG A 29 -7.60 -5.45 -5.26
C ARG A 29 -8.52 -6.44 -4.54
N PRO A 30 -8.44 -7.76 -4.80
CA PRO A 30 -9.24 -8.72 -4.05
C PRO A 30 -8.95 -8.72 -2.54
N ALA A 31 -7.68 -8.56 -2.14
CA ALA A 31 -7.32 -8.48 -0.72
C ALA A 31 -7.90 -7.26 -0.04
N ILE A 32 -7.85 -6.11 -0.70
CA ILE A 32 -8.41 -4.85 -0.21
C ILE A 32 -9.93 -4.97 -0.05
N GLU A 33 -10.60 -5.52 -1.05
CA GLU A 33 -12.05 -5.73 -1.00
C GLU A 33 -12.43 -6.71 0.11
N LYS A 34 -11.66 -7.78 0.28
CA LYS A 34 -11.85 -8.73 1.37
C LYS A 34 -11.67 -8.08 2.75
N ALA A 35 -10.79 -7.10 2.86
CA ALA A 35 -10.59 -6.34 4.09
C ALA A 35 -11.71 -5.30 4.35
N GLY A 36 -12.65 -5.13 3.43
CA GLY A 36 -13.77 -4.22 3.57
C GLY A 36 -13.53 -2.82 3.03
N PHE A 37 -12.52 -2.64 2.19
CA PHE A 37 -12.19 -1.35 1.59
C PHE A 37 -12.43 -1.38 0.07
N GLU A 38 -12.62 -0.20 -0.50
CA GLU A 38 -12.62 0.02 -1.94
C GLU A 38 -11.22 0.37 -2.39
N ALA A 39 -10.67 -0.37 -3.36
CA ALA A 39 -9.33 -0.15 -3.89
C ALA A 39 -9.34 0.99 -4.91
N ILE A 40 -8.37 1.90 -4.78
CA ILE A 40 -8.13 2.99 -5.74
C ILE A 40 -6.64 3.04 -6.04
N ARG A 41 -6.28 2.94 -7.33
CA ARG A 41 -4.91 3.11 -7.79
C ARG A 41 -4.80 4.43 -8.57
N ALA A 42 -3.60 5.02 -8.60
CA ALA A 42 -3.38 6.34 -9.17
C ALA A 42 -3.85 6.49 -10.63
N ASP A 43 -3.67 5.45 -11.45
CA ASP A 43 -4.08 5.45 -12.86
C ASP A 43 -5.58 5.28 -13.07
N GLU A 44 -6.33 4.93 -12.02
CA GLU A 44 -7.79 4.85 -12.06
C GLU A 44 -8.46 6.18 -11.70
N ILE A 45 -7.67 7.17 -11.28
CA ILE A 45 -8.18 8.51 -10.99
C ILE A 45 -8.38 9.23 -12.32
N GLU A 46 -9.63 9.27 -12.77
CA GLU A 46 -10.00 10.04 -13.94
C GLU A 46 -10.03 11.52 -13.56
N GLU A 47 -9.31 12.31 -14.32
CA GLU A 47 -9.32 13.77 -14.36
C GLU A 47 -8.23 14.48 -13.59
N THR A 48 -7.74 15.40 -14.25
CA THR A 48 -7.45 16.81 -14.07
C THR A 48 -6.05 17.18 -14.54
N ASN A 49 -5.89 18.45 -14.83
CA ASN A 49 -4.64 19.04 -15.26
C ASN A 49 -3.55 19.06 -14.17
N PHE A 50 -3.83 18.49 -12.99
CA PHE A 50 -2.91 18.48 -11.84
C PHE A 50 -2.82 17.09 -11.19
N ILE A 51 -2.27 16.13 -11.94
CA ILE A 51 -2.12 14.73 -11.50
C ILE A 51 -1.44 14.63 -10.14
N VAL A 52 -0.41 15.45 -9.87
CA VAL A 52 0.34 15.41 -8.61
C VAL A 52 -0.54 15.79 -7.42
N LEU A 53 -1.36 16.84 -7.56
CA LEU A 53 -2.25 17.27 -6.48
C LEU A 53 -3.32 16.24 -6.17
N ASP A 54 -3.84 15.57 -7.21
CA ASP A 54 -4.85 14.53 -7.04
C ASP A 54 -4.27 13.32 -6.30
N ILE A 55 -3.05 12.92 -6.64
CA ILE A 55 -2.35 11.82 -5.95
C ILE A 55 -2.14 12.17 -4.48
N VAL A 56 -1.62 13.36 -4.18
CA VAL A 56 -1.41 13.81 -2.80
C VAL A 56 -2.72 13.85 -2.04
N GLN A 57 -3.79 14.33 -2.65
CA GLN A 57 -5.10 14.37 -2.03
C GLN A 57 -5.60 12.97 -1.65
N HIS A 58 -5.44 12.00 -2.53
CA HIS A 58 -5.79 10.59 -2.24
C HIS A 58 -4.89 9.98 -1.18
N LEU A 59 -3.59 10.29 -1.22
CA LEU A 59 -2.63 9.84 -0.19
C LEU A 59 -3.01 10.32 1.21
N LEU A 60 -3.62 11.49 1.32
CA LEU A 60 -3.96 12.08 2.62
C LEU A 60 -5.40 11.80 3.04
N SER A 61 -6.32 11.61 2.10
CA SER A 61 -7.75 11.45 2.40
C SER A 61 -8.21 10.00 2.52
N ALA A 62 -7.51 9.04 1.93
CA ALA A 62 -7.88 7.64 2.02
C ALA A 62 -7.77 7.13 3.46
N GLU A 63 -8.75 6.39 3.93
CA GLU A 63 -8.77 5.82 5.28
C GLU A 63 -7.62 4.83 5.48
N MET A 64 -7.22 4.14 4.42
CA MET A 64 -6.12 3.18 4.43
C MET A 64 -5.26 3.35 3.18
N CYS A 65 -3.99 2.98 3.27
CA CYS A 65 -3.11 2.79 2.12
C CYS A 65 -2.44 1.43 2.20
N ILE A 66 -2.18 0.85 1.04
CA ILE A 66 -1.27 -0.27 0.88
C ILE A 66 -0.12 0.18 -0.03
N CYS A 67 1.11 -0.17 0.33
CA CYS A 67 2.29 0.23 -0.41
C CYS A 67 3.10 -0.99 -0.82
N ASP A 68 3.26 -1.19 -2.12
CA ASP A 68 4.08 -2.25 -2.69
C ASP A 68 5.49 -1.73 -2.97
N LEU A 69 6.44 -2.15 -2.15
CA LEU A 69 7.85 -1.76 -2.22
C LEU A 69 8.64 -2.50 -3.30
N SER A 70 8.00 -3.41 -4.03
CA SER A 70 8.66 -4.24 -5.03
C SER A 70 9.36 -3.38 -6.08
N SER A 71 10.51 -3.86 -6.56
CA SER A 71 11.42 -3.17 -7.48
C SER A 71 12.04 -1.88 -6.94
N LYS A 72 11.77 -1.50 -5.71
CA LYS A 72 12.29 -0.28 -5.07
C LYS A 72 12.02 0.97 -5.92
N ASN A 73 10.81 1.07 -6.45
CA ASN A 73 10.41 2.17 -7.33
C ASN A 73 10.51 3.51 -6.59
N PRO A 74 11.25 4.50 -7.11
CA PRO A 74 11.45 5.77 -6.42
C PRO A 74 10.16 6.58 -6.24
N ASN A 75 9.21 6.50 -7.17
CA ASN A 75 7.92 7.18 -7.04
C ASN A 75 7.10 6.60 -5.90
N VAL A 76 7.13 5.27 -5.75
CA VAL A 76 6.48 4.57 -4.64
C VAL A 76 7.06 5.02 -3.30
N LEU A 77 8.38 5.10 -3.20
CA LEU A 77 9.05 5.54 -1.97
C LEU A 77 8.72 7.00 -1.63
N TYR A 78 8.62 7.86 -2.63
CA TYR A 78 8.23 9.26 -2.46
C TYR A 78 6.79 9.37 -1.91
N GLU A 79 5.86 8.66 -2.50
CA GLU A 79 4.45 8.64 -2.06
C GLU A 79 4.30 8.06 -0.66
N LEU A 80 5.02 6.98 -0.36
CA LEU A 80 5.06 6.38 0.97
C LEU A 80 5.54 7.40 2.01
N GLY A 81 6.60 8.14 1.68
CA GLY A 81 7.14 9.18 2.57
C GLY A 81 6.10 10.24 2.92
N ILE A 82 5.30 10.67 1.96
CA ILE A 82 4.21 11.62 2.20
C ILE A 82 3.18 11.03 3.17
N ARG A 83 2.71 9.82 2.89
CA ARG A 83 1.71 9.15 3.75
C ARG A 83 2.21 8.98 5.18
N GLN A 84 3.45 8.56 5.35
CA GLN A 84 4.06 8.35 6.66
C GLN A 84 4.34 9.66 7.40
N ALA A 85 4.69 10.72 6.68
CA ALA A 85 4.93 12.04 7.27
C ALA A 85 3.70 12.56 8.03
N PHE A 86 2.50 12.21 7.58
CA PHE A 86 1.25 12.57 8.24
C PHE A 86 0.77 11.49 9.23
N ASN A 87 1.59 10.49 9.50
CA ASN A 87 1.29 9.40 10.44
C ASN A 87 -0.03 8.68 10.14
N LEU A 88 -0.36 8.55 8.87
CA LEU A 88 -1.58 7.87 8.43
C LEU A 88 -1.31 6.37 8.20
N PRO A 89 -2.31 5.50 8.41
CA PRO A 89 -2.08 4.06 8.32
C PRO A 89 -1.70 3.61 6.91
N VAL A 90 -0.66 2.79 6.84
CA VAL A 90 -0.20 2.17 5.60
C VAL A 90 0.29 0.75 5.86
N CYS A 91 -0.17 -0.18 5.03
CA CYS A 91 0.28 -1.57 5.05
C CYS A 91 1.42 -1.72 4.04
N LEU A 92 2.58 -2.19 4.47
CA LEU A 92 3.75 -2.39 3.60
C LEU A 92 3.79 -3.82 3.10
N ILE A 93 3.96 -3.98 1.80
CA ILE A 93 4.17 -5.28 1.15
C ILE A 93 5.38 -5.22 0.22
N LYS A 94 5.95 -6.36 -0.05
CA LYS A 94 6.98 -6.53 -1.08
C LYS A 94 6.93 -7.94 -1.64
N ASP A 95 7.50 -8.15 -2.81
CA ASP A 95 7.64 -9.49 -3.37
C ASP A 95 8.90 -10.20 -2.87
N ASP A 96 9.05 -11.45 -3.28
CA ASP A 96 10.20 -12.29 -2.96
C ASP A 96 11.48 -11.88 -3.69
N LEU A 97 11.37 -11.09 -4.78
CA LEU A 97 12.51 -10.63 -5.57
C LEU A 97 13.16 -9.37 -5.01
N THR A 98 12.45 -8.65 -4.16
CA THR A 98 12.90 -7.36 -3.61
C THR A 98 13.49 -7.54 -2.23
N SER A 99 14.72 -7.08 -2.02
CA SER A 99 15.35 -7.09 -0.71
C SER A 99 14.71 -6.04 0.20
N ARG A 100 14.81 -6.26 1.51
CA ARG A 100 14.26 -5.35 2.50
C ARG A 100 14.87 -3.95 2.34
N ILE A 101 14.00 -2.93 2.28
CA ILE A 101 14.42 -1.53 2.10
C ILE A 101 14.68 -0.86 3.44
N PHE A 102 13.82 -1.14 4.44
CA PHE A 102 13.91 -0.49 5.74
C PHE A 102 14.43 -1.46 6.79
N ASP A 103 15.57 -1.12 7.39
CA ASP A 103 16.14 -1.84 8.53
C ASP A 103 15.82 -1.05 9.83
N ILE A 104 14.60 -0.59 9.92
CA ILE A 104 14.12 0.19 11.06
C ILE A 104 13.12 -0.66 11.86
N GLN A 105 13.36 -0.78 13.14
CA GLN A 105 12.46 -1.48 14.05
C GLN A 105 11.05 -0.85 14.00
N GLY A 106 10.04 -1.64 13.70
CA GLY A 106 8.67 -1.18 13.56
C GLY A 106 8.16 -1.09 12.13
N PHE A 107 9.04 -1.11 11.13
CA PHE A 107 8.65 -1.22 9.72
C PHE A 107 8.57 -2.70 9.35
N ARG A 108 7.37 -3.23 9.37
CA ARG A 108 7.11 -4.61 8.95
C ARG A 108 6.49 -4.62 7.58
N ASP A 109 7.09 -5.36 6.68
CA ASP A 109 6.51 -5.65 5.37
C ASP A 109 5.95 -7.07 5.35
N CYS A 110 4.93 -7.27 4.54
CA CYS A 110 4.38 -8.58 4.24
C CYS A 110 4.87 -9.00 2.86
N GLU A 111 5.48 -10.18 2.77
CA GLU A 111 6.01 -10.68 1.50
C GLU A 111 4.96 -11.47 0.73
N TYR A 112 4.90 -11.27 -0.59
CA TYR A 112 4.07 -12.07 -1.48
C TYR A 112 4.92 -12.68 -2.60
N SER A 113 4.42 -13.73 -3.24
CA SER A 113 5.13 -14.39 -4.33
C SER A 113 4.95 -13.65 -5.65
N SER A 114 6.06 -13.32 -6.28
CA SER A 114 6.07 -12.68 -7.60
C SER A 114 5.58 -13.61 -8.72
N SER A 115 5.54 -14.92 -8.48
CA SER A 115 5.10 -15.89 -9.48
C SER A 115 3.62 -15.76 -9.84
N LEU A 116 2.80 -15.25 -8.93
CA LEU A 116 1.35 -15.11 -9.07
C LEU A 116 0.63 -16.42 -9.43
N ARG A 117 1.15 -17.55 -8.93
CA ARG A 117 0.45 -18.82 -9.04
C ARG A 117 -0.86 -18.75 -8.27
N ILE A 118 -1.90 -19.42 -8.79
CA ILE A 118 -3.25 -19.34 -8.22
C ILE A 118 -3.27 -19.70 -6.73
N ASP A 119 -2.59 -20.78 -6.34
CA ASP A 119 -2.51 -21.21 -4.95
C ASP A 119 -1.85 -20.17 -4.05
N GLU A 120 -0.74 -19.58 -4.52
CA GLU A 120 -0.01 -18.54 -3.79
C GLU A 120 -0.78 -17.22 -3.73
N VAL A 121 -1.51 -16.87 -4.79
CA VAL A 121 -2.36 -15.67 -4.82
C VAL A 121 -3.51 -15.79 -3.83
N GLN A 122 -4.16 -16.94 -3.76
CA GLN A 122 -5.26 -17.15 -2.81
C GLN A 122 -4.79 -17.02 -1.37
N ASP A 123 -3.65 -17.62 -1.02
CA ASP A 123 -3.06 -17.46 0.31
C ASP A 123 -2.64 -16.01 0.57
N GLY A 124 -2.05 -15.37 -0.44
CA GLY A 124 -1.62 -13.98 -0.36
C GLY A 124 -2.78 -13.02 -0.12
N ILE A 125 -3.92 -13.23 -0.76
CA ILE A 125 -5.13 -12.44 -0.55
C ILE A 125 -5.54 -12.47 0.93
N ASP A 126 -5.58 -13.65 1.52
CA ASP A 126 -5.97 -13.81 2.93
C ASP A 126 -4.98 -13.13 3.88
N ILE A 127 -3.69 -13.33 3.64
CA ILE A 127 -2.62 -12.76 4.46
C ILE A 127 -2.64 -11.22 4.36
N ILE A 128 -2.70 -10.68 3.17
CA ILE A 128 -2.71 -9.23 2.95
C ILE A 128 -3.97 -8.60 3.53
N ALA A 129 -5.14 -9.23 3.33
CA ALA A 129 -6.38 -8.73 3.90
C ALA A 129 -6.32 -8.66 5.44
N ALA A 130 -5.76 -9.69 6.08
CA ALA A 130 -5.56 -9.70 7.52
C ALA A 130 -4.60 -8.58 7.98
N ASN A 131 -3.52 -8.35 7.24
CA ASN A 131 -2.57 -7.28 7.54
C ASN A 131 -3.20 -5.88 7.38
N ILE A 132 -4.02 -5.68 6.36
CA ILE A 132 -4.75 -4.42 6.17
C ILE A 132 -5.65 -4.14 7.37
N LYS A 133 -6.46 -5.12 7.76
CA LYS A 133 -7.37 -4.99 8.92
C LYS A 133 -6.60 -4.71 10.21
N SER A 134 -5.54 -5.45 10.45
CA SER A 134 -4.70 -5.29 11.63
C SER A 134 -4.04 -3.92 11.69
N THR A 135 -3.49 -3.46 10.58
CA THR A 135 -2.83 -2.15 10.48
C THR A 135 -3.82 -1.02 10.71
N TYR A 136 -4.99 -1.10 10.12
CA TYR A 136 -6.03 -0.09 10.29
C TYR A 136 -6.51 -0.02 11.74
N SER A 137 -6.77 -1.16 12.37
CA SER A 137 -7.22 -1.23 13.76
C SER A 137 -6.16 -0.71 14.72
N ALA A 138 -4.89 -1.04 14.53
CA ALA A 138 -3.79 -0.58 15.35
C ALA A 138 -3.62 0.94 15.27
N LYS A 139 -3.72 1.52 14.07
CA LYS A 139 -3.63 2.97 13.88
C LYS A 139 -4.83 3.71 14.50
N ALA A 140 -6.03 3.17 14.39
CA ALA A 140 -7.20 3.76 15.04
C ALA A 140 -7.01 3.86 16.56
N VAL A 141 -6.48 2.83 17.18
CA VAL A 141 -6.14 2.84 18.62
C VAL A 141 -5.02 3.83 18.90
N SER A 142 -3.97 3.85 18.09
CA SER A 142 -2.85 4.80 18.25
C SER A 142 -3.30 6.25 18.17
N TYR A 143 -4.19 6.59 17.25
CA TYR A 143 -4.75 7.93 17.15
C TYR A 143 -5.48 8.34 18.40
N THR A 144 -6.28 7.45 18.99
CA THR A 144 -7.00 7.74 20.22
C THR A 144 -6.03 8.07 21.37
N HIS A 145 -4.87 7.43 21.42
CA HIS A 145 -3.87 7.69 22.45
C HIS A 145 -3.00 8.90 22.15
N LEU A 146 -2.71 9.21 20.89
CA LEU A 146 -1.82 10.27 20.47
C LEU A 146 -2.47 11.66 20.46
N THR A 147 -3.79 11.77 20.52
CA THR A 147 -4.47 13.06 20.57
C THR A 147 -4.24 13.80 21.90
N LEU A 148 -3.89 13.12 22.95
CA LEU A 148 -3.65 13.71 24.26
C LEU A 148 -2.27 14.37 24.40
N PRO A 149 -1.17 13.75 23.93
CA PRO A 149 0.17 14.36 24.06
C PRO A 149 0.43 15.55 23.15
N THR A 150 -0.31 15.73 22.08
CA THR A 150 -0.09 16.84 21.13
C THR A 150 -0.33 18.20 21.75
N ASN A 151 -1.07 18.27 22.83
CA ASN A 151 -1.33 19.52 23.55
C ASN A 151 -0.13 19.99 24.38
N SER A 152 0.89 19.17 24.51
CA SER A 152 2.09 19.51 25.30
C SER A 152 3.19 20.17 24.48
N LEU A 153 2.96 20.34 23.19
CA LEU A 153 3.88 21.06 22.30
C LEU A 153 3.60 22.55 22.32
#